data_ee523df6a6d848e859a7f00375d35246
#
_entry.id   ee523df6a6d848e859a7f00375d35246
#
_cell.length_a   1.000
_cell.length_b   1.000
_cell.length_c   1.000
_cell.angle_alpha   90.00
_cell.angle_beta   90.00
_cell.angle_gamma   90.00
#
_symmetry.space_group_name_H-M   'P 1'
#
loop_
_entity.id
_entity.type
_entity.pdbx_description
1 polymer ?
#
loop_
_entity_poly.entity_id
_entity_poly.type
_entity_poly.pdbx_seq_one_letter_code
_entity_poly.pdbx_strand_id
1 'polypeptide(L)'
;MSLKSTHLPALIAFECVARHLNFARAAAEMEVTPTAMSKTIKQLEAQLGVRLFNRTTRSVALTESGSQLLDTLAPALEQIRFSVQQVHDTASRPYGALKINSSYVAYASLIEPHVAAFLMQYPDITLDIALDNGLSDIIGEGFDAGIRLGQALQRDMIAVPLGTSQPMVAVAAPTYLARSAPLDTPEDLLAHDCIHQRLSSRGPYMDWTFRIGNATVAIEVKGRLVLDEMRTTLSAARLGCGVALVFRPFAQADIASGALVALLEHYAAPAETFHLYYANRAQMPGKLRAFIDFFQTRNRQATE
;
A
#
# COMPACT_ATOMS: atom_id res chain seq x y z
N MET A 1 -4.57 -41.48 0.59
CA MET A 1 -4.19 -41.46 -0.84
C MET A 1 -2.79 -40.87 -0.93
N SER A 2 -1.80 -41.59 -1.49
CA SER A 2 -0.42 -41.05 -1.57
C SER A 2 -0.27 -40.15 -2.79
N LEU A 3 0.39 -39.00 -2.63
CA LEU A 3 0.76 -38.09 -3.73
C LEU A 3 1.75 -38.82 -4.68
N LYS A 4 1.34 -39.03 -5.93
CA LYS A 4 2.22 -39.58 -6.98
C LYS A 4 2.94 -38.41 -7.68
N SER A 5 4.09 -38.69 -8.28
CA SER A 5 4.88 -37.69 -9.01
C SER A 5 4.14 -37.01 -10.17
N THR A 6 3.09 -37.66 -10.69
CA THR A 6 2.22 -37.10 -11.75
C THR A 6 1.17 -36.12 -11.25
N HIS A 7 0.94 -36.04 -9.94
CA HIS A 7 -0.11 -35.16 -9.40
C HIS A 7 0.34 -33.69 -9.36
N LEU A 8 1.61 -33.40 -9.05
CA LEU A 8 2.04 -32.02 -8.89
C LEU A 8 1.88 -31.15 -10.16
N PRO A 9 2.28 -31.61 -11.35
CA PRO A 9 2.02 -30.87 -12.59
C PRO A 9 0.54 -30.64 -12.86
N ALA A 10 -0.31 -31.65 -12.54
CA ALA A 10 -1.76 -31.52 -12.73
C ALA A 10 -2.40 -30.55 -11.72
N LEU A 11 -1.90 -30.47 -10.48
CA LEU A 11 -2.33 -29.53 -9.47
C LEU A 11 -1.91 -28.08 -9.83
N ILE A 12 -0.71 -27.90 -10.38
CA ILE A 12 -0.27 -26.59 -10.90
C ILE A 12 -1.16 -26.15 -12.07
N ALA A 13 -1.47 -27.08 -12.98
CA ALA A 13 -2.39 -26.79 -14.09
C ALA A 13 -3.80 -26.43 -13.59
N PHE A 14 -4.29 -27.10 -12.54
CA PHE A 14 -5.57 -26.82 -11.91
C PHE A 14 -5.57 -25.39 -11.32
N GLU A 15 -4.57 -25.01 -10.52
CA GLU A 15 -4.43 -23.68 -9.93
C GLU A 15 -4.42 -22.59 -11.04
N CYS A 16 -3.64 -22.81 -12.10
CA CYS A 16 -3.55 -21.89 -13.21
C CYS A 16 -4.91 -21.68 -13.91
N VAL A 17 -5.66 -22.78 -14.18
CA VAL A 17 -7.02 -22.68 -14.77
C VAL A 17 -7.99 -22.02 -13.81
N ALA A 18 -7.88 -22.29 -12.51
CA ALA A 18 -8.74 -21.69 -11.47
C ALA A 18 -8.55 -20.17 -11.40
N ARG A 19 -7.32 -19.69 -11.46
CA ARG A 19 -6.97 -18.28 -11.45
C ARG A 19 -7.46 -17.53 -12.70
N HIS A 20 -7.36 -18.13 -13.88
CA HIS A 20 -7.79 -17.51 -15.13
C HIS A 20 -9.27 -17.70 -15.46
N LEU A 21 -9.92 -18.73 -14.89
CA LEU A 21 -11.24 -19.23 -15.29
C LEU A 21 -11.38 -19.40 -16.81
N ASN A 22 -10.25 -19.69 -17.46
CA ASN A 22 -10.13 -19.78 -18.92
C ASN A 22 -9.01 -20.75 -19.32
N PHE A 23 -9.36 -21.85 -19.96
CA PHE A 23 -8.41 -22.89 -20.38
C PHE A 23 -7.39 -22.41 -21.42
N ALA A 24 -7.78 -21.51 -22.32
CA ALA A 24 -6.87 -21.01 -23.34
C ALA A 24 -5.81 -20.07 -22.75
N ARG A 25 -6.21 -19.18 -21.84
CA ARG A 25 -5.28 -18.30 -21.12
C ARG A 25 -4.32 -19.08 -20.22
N ALA A 26 -4.84 -20.03 -19.45
CA ALA A 26 -4.02 -20.89 -18.60
C ALA A 26 -3.05 -21.74 -19.43
N ALA A 27 -3.48 -22.26 -20.58
CA ALA A 27 -2.62 -23.03 -21.50
C ALA A 27 -1.51 -22.15 -22.06
N ALA A 28 -1.81 -20.90 -22.44
CA ALA A 28 -0.81 -19.96 -22.93
C ALA A 28 0.25 -19.65 -21.85
N GLU A 29 -0.18 -19.41 -20.60
CA GLU A 29 0.75 -19.17 -19.49
C GLU A 29 1.66 -20.37 -19.19
N MET A 30 1.14 -21.59 -19.31
CA MET A 30 1.89 -22.83 -19.07
C MET A 30 2.62 -23.36 -20.31
N GLU A 31 2.61 -22.60 -21.42
CA GLU A 31 3.26 -22.97 -22.68
C GLU A 31 2.80 -24.35 -23.22
N VAL A 32 1.52 -24.68 -23.03
CA VAL A 32 0.91 -25.91 -23.54
C VAL A 32 -0.29 -25.61 -24.46
N THR A 33 -0.79 -26.62 -25.18
CA THR A 33 -2.02 -26.45 -25.96
C THR A 33 -3.27 -26.51 -25.07
N PRO A 34 -4.36 -25.80 -25.42
CA PRO A 34 -5.62 -25.86 -24.68
C PRO A 34 -6.17 -27.30 -24.55
N THR A 35 -5.94 -28.13 -25.58
CA THR A 35 -6.31 -29.55 -25.59
C THR A 35 -5.51 -30.35 -24.54
N ALA A 36 -4.21 -30.13 -24.45
CA ALA A 36 -3.35 -30.75 -23.45
C ALA A 36 -3.78 -30.33 -22.03
N MET A 37 -3.98 -29.02 -21.81
CA MET A 37 -4.48 -28.48 -20.53
C MET A 37 -5.80 -29.14 -20.13
N SER A 38 -6.78 -29.21 -21.05
CA SER A 38 -8.06 -29.86 -20.77
C SER A 38 -7.95 -31.34 -20.46
N LYS A 39 -7.02 -32.06 -21.13
CA LYS A 39 -6.72 -33.49 -20.85
C LYS A 39 -6.11 -33.65 -19.47
N THR A 40 -5.17 -32.82 -19.07
CA THR A 40 -4.52 -32.83 -17.74
C THR A 40 -5.55 -32.66 -16.63
N ILE A 41 -6.44 -31.68 -16.75
CA ILE A 41 -7.48 -31.44 -15.76
C ILE A 41 -8.48 -32.62 -15.69
N LYS A 42 -8.93 -33.16 -16.84
CA LYS A 42 -9.81 -34.33 -16.86
C LYS A 42 -9.16 -35.55 -16.18
N GLN A 43 -7.87 -35.76 -16.38
CA GLN A 43 -7.15 -36.84 -15.71
C GLN A 43 -7.05 -36.62 -14.20
N LEU A 44 -6.83 -35.38 -13.75
CA LEU A 44 -6.83 -35.03 -12.33
C LEU A 44 -8.22 -35.28 -11.70
N GLU A 45 -9.30 -34.82 -12.35
CA GLU A 45 -10.68 -35.04 -11.90
C GLU A 45 -11.01 -36.54 -11.81
N ALA A 46 -10.58 -37.32 -12.79
CA ALA A 46 -10.76 -38.79 -12.78
C ALA A 46 -9.99 -39.48 -11.66
N GLN A 47 -8.78 -39.02 -11.35
CA GLN A 47 -7.97 -39.57 -10.25
C GLN A 47 -8.53 -39.20 -8.87
N LEU A 48 -9.10 -38.01 -8.73
CA LEU A 48 -9.72 -37.54 -7.48
C LEU A 48 -11.16 -38.05 -7.31
N GLY A 49 -11.78 -38.55 -8.38
CA GLY A 49 -13.16 -39.01 -8.39
C GLY A 49 -14.21 -37.89 -8.28
N VAL A 50 -13.80 -36.64 -8.45
CA VAL A 50 -14.65 -35.46 -8.35
C VAL A 50 -14.40 -34.48 -9.48
N ARG A 51 -15.42 -33.72 -9.88
CA ARG A 51 -15.23 -32.59 -10.79
C ARG A 51 -14.72 -31.36 -10.03
N LEU A 52 -13.75 -30.67 -10.61
CA LEU A 52 -13.19 -29.45 -10.06
C LEU A 52 -13.73 -28.21 -10.78
N PHE A 53 -14.15 -28.36 -12.04
CA PHE A 53 -14.72 -27.29 -12.85
C PHE A 53 -16.09 -27.64 -13.41
N ASN A 54 -17.00 -26.67 -13.35
CA ASN A 54 -18.19 -26.60 -14.17
C ASN A 54 -17.82 -25.94 -15.52
N ARG A 55 -18.07 -26.63 -16.64
CA ARG A 55 -17.69 -26.16 -17.97
C ARG A 55 -18.94 -26.06 -18.83
N THR A 56 -19.14 -24.90 -19.44
CA THR A 56 -20.07 -24.70 -20.54
C THR A 56 -19.30 -24.25 -21.78
N THR A 57 -19.95 -24.14 -22.91
CA THR A 57 -19.32 -23.57 -24.12
C THR A 57 -18.96 -22.09 -23.97
N ARG A 58 -19.46 -21.41 -22.92
CA ARG A 58 -19.29 -19.96 -22.71
C ARG A 58 -18.59 -19.59 -21.42
N SER A 59 -18.48 -20.50 -20.43
CA SER A 59 -17.92 -20.18 -19.12
C SER A 59 -17.26 -21.38 -18.45
N VAL A 60 -16.28 -21.06 -17.60
CA VAL A 60 -15.62 -21.99 -16.69
C VAL A 60 -15.78 -21.42 -15.28
N ALA A 61 -16.24 -22.24 -14.34
CA ALA A 61 -16.36 -21.90 -12.93
C ALA A 61 -15.90 -23.07 -12.06
N LEU A 62 -15.41 -22.80 -10.86
CA LEU A 62 -15.07 -23.84 -9.88
C LEU A 62 -16.36 -24.55 -9.39
N THR A 63 -16.22 -25.83 -9.07
CA THR A 63 -17.17 -26.54 -8.24
C THR A 63 -16.86 -26.26 -6.76
N GLU A 64 -17.73 -26.68 -5.84
CA GLU A 64 -17.45 -26.62 -4.40
C GLU A 64 -16.15 -27.37 -4.05
N SER A 65 -15.98 -28.60 -4.57
CA SER A 65 -14.74 -29.36 -4.41
C SER A 65 -13.52 -28.67 -5.03
N GLY A 66 -13.72 -27.94 -6.16
CA GLY A 66 -12.66 -27.13 -6.78
C GLY A 66 -12.27 -25.96 -5.89
N SER A 67 -13.22 -25.25 -5.29
CA SER A 67 -12.95 -24.14 -4.36
C SER A 67 -12.21 -24.64 -3.12
N GLN A 68 -12.69 -25.70 -2.47
CA GLN A 68 -12.04 -26.31 -1.30
C GLN A 68 -10.59 -26.74 -1.60
N LEU A 69 -10.35 -27.32 -2.78
CA LEU A 69 -8.99 -27.70 -3.19
C LEU A 69 -8.13 -26.47 -3.42
N LEU A 70 -8.64 -25.43 -4.05
CA LEU A 70 -7.90 -24.20 -4.34
C LEU A 70 -7.48 -23.48 -3.06
N ASP A 71 -8.36 -23.38 -2.06
CA ASP A 71 -8.11 -22.70 -0.79
C ASP A 71 -6.89 -23.26 -0.03
N THR A 72 -6.65 -24.58 -0.17
CA THR A 72 -5.50 -25.24 0.46
C THR A 72 -4.29 -25.34 -0.47
N LEU A 73 -4.53 -25.53 -1.76
CA LEU A 73 -3.49 -25.75 -2.76
C LEU A 73 -2.73 -24.46 -3.13
N ALA A 74 -3.45 -23.33 -3.28
CA ALA A 74 -2.82 -22.08 -3.70
C ALA A 74 -1.74 -21.62 -2.71
N PRO A 75 -1.99 -21.58 -1.38
CA PRO A 75 -0.92 -21.26 -0.41
C PRO A 75 0.24 -22.24 -0.43
N ALA A 76 -0.02 -23.54 -0.63
CA ALA A 76 1.03 -24.56 -0.69
C ALA A 76 1.94 -24.38 -1.93
N LEU A 77 1.35 -24.08 -3.09
CA LEU A 77 2.12 -23.81 -4.32
C LEU A 77 2.91 -22.50 -4.20
N GLU A 78 2.38 -21.48 -3.57
CA GLU A 78 3.10 -20.24 -3.26
C GLU A 78 4.33 -20.53 -2.37
N GLN A 79 4.20 -21.38 -1.36
CA GLN A 79 5.35 -21.80 -0.53
C GLN A 79 6.41 -22.56 -1.34
N ILE A 80 5.99 -23.42 -2.26
CA ILE A 80 6.91 -24.15 -3.14
C ILE A 80 7.63 -23.17 -4.07
N ARG A 81 6.92 -22.28 -4.74
CA ARG A 81 7.49 -21.22 -5.60
C ARG A 81 8.51 -20.40 -4.83
N PHE A 82 8.13 -19.97 -3.63
CA PHE A 82 9.01 -19.21 -2.73
C PHE A 82 10.28 -19.98 -2.34
N SER A 83 10.17 -21.27 -1.99
CA SER A 83 11.33 -22.09 -1.61
C SER A 83 12.29 -22.28 -2.79
N VAL A 84 11.76 -22.46 -4.00
CA VAL A 84 12.58 -22.52 -5.23
C VAL A 84 13.26 -21.17 -5.47
N GLN A 85 12.54 -20.07 -5.25
CA GLN A 85 13.05 -18.72 -5.39
C GLN A 85 14.15 -18.39 -4.38
N GLN A 86 14.03 -18.83 -3.11
CA GLN A 86 15.08 -18.67 -2.10
C GLN A 86 16.39 -19.35 -2.49
N VAL A 87 16.33 -20.50 -3.14
CA VAL A 87 17.53 -21.19 -3.65
C VAL A 87 18.19 -20.35 -4.76
N HIS A 88 17.41 -19.69 -5.59
CA HIS A 88 17.93 -18.77 -6.60
C HIS A 88 18.44 -17.45 -5.99
N ASP A 89 17.76 -16.89 -4.98
CA ASP A 89 18.12 -15.62 -4.32
C ASP A 89 19.43 -15.71 -3.51
N THR A 90 19.80 -16.89 -3.07
CA THR A 90 21.12 -17.12 -2.44
C THR A 90 22.29 -17.00 -3.44
N ALA A 91 22.00 -16.99 -4.73
CA ALA A 91 23.00 -16.96 -5.79
C ALA A 91 22.91 -15.73 -6.71
N SER A 92 21.91 -14.82 -6.59
CA SER A 92 21.72 -13.76 -7.59
C SER A 92 20.97 -12.52 -7.05
N ARG A 93 21.09 -11.42 -7.78
CA ARG A 93 20.51 -10.09 -7.49
C ARG A 93 19.00 -10.16 -7.25
N PRO A 94 18.46 -9.29 -6.36
CA PRO A 94 16.99 -9.17 -6.16
C PRO A 94 16.30 -8.86 -7.50
N TYR A 95 15.23 -9.59 -7.85
CA TYR A 95 14.54 -9.45 -9.13
C TYR A 95 13.02 -9.68 -9.03
N GLY A 96 12.31 -9.33 -10.09
CA GLY A 96 10.88 -9.55 -10.26
C GLY A 96 10.00 -8.37 -9.90
N ALA A 97 8.68 -8.51 -10.05
CA ALA A 97 7.72 -7.45 -9.74
C ALA A 97 7.57 -7.29 -8.22
N LEU A 98 7.81 -6.09 -7.72
CA LEU A 98 7.58 -5.68 -6.33
C LEU A 98 6.37 -4.77 -6.28
N LYS A 99 5.27 -5.26 -5.69
CA LYS A 99 4.00 -4.55 -5.61
C LYS A 99 3.83 -3.92 -4.23
N ILE A 100 3.78 -2.59 -4.19
CA ILE A 100 3.65 -1.81 -2.95
C ILE A 100 2.35 -1.02 -3.00
N ASN A 101 1.55 -1.11 -1.95
CA ASN A 101 0.44 -0.20 -1.72
C ASN A 101 0.91 0.94 -0.82
N SER A 102 0.71 2.20 -1.20
CA SER A 102 1.19 3.36 -0.44
C SER A 102 0.16 4.47 -0.40
N SER A 103 0.14 5.27 0.68
CA SER A 103 -0.49 6.57 0.59
C SER A 103 0.35 7.49 -0.30
N TYR A 104 -0.30 8.46 -0.96
CA TYR A 104 0.43 9.44 -1.76
C TYR A 104 1.49 10.19 -0.93
N VAL A 105 1.15 10.53 0.31
CA VAL A 105 2.07 11.24 1.22
C VAL A 105 3.33 10.42 1.50
N ALA A 106 3.16 9.12 1.80
CA ALA A 106 4.30 8.23 2.04
C ALA A 106 5.17 8.06 0.80
N TYR A 107 4.54 7.89 -0.38
CA TYR A 107 5.25 7.82 -1.65
C TYR A 107 6.08 9.10 -1.89
N ALA A 108 5.46 10.26 -1.87
CA ALA A 108 6.10 11.52 -2.21
C ALA A 108 7.17 11.95 -1.20
N SER A 109 7.01 11.58 0.09
CA SER A 109 8.00 11.91 1.12
C SER A 109 9.18 10.95 1.16
N LEU A 110 8.96 9.65 0.93
CA LEU A 110 9.93 8.60 1.26
C LEU A 110 10.47 7.87 0.04
N ILE A 111 9.70 7.78 -1.04
CA ILE A 111 10.06 6.97 -2.20
C ILE A 111 10.46 7.86 -3.38
N GLU A 112 9.63 8.82 -3.74
CA GLU A 112 9.81 9.68 -4.92
C GLU A 112 11.19 10.32 -5.01
N PRO A 113 11.80 10.87 -3.92
CA PRO A 113 13.11 11.50 -3.98
C PRO A 113 14.24 10.52 -4.35
N HIS A 114 14.04 9.22 -4.13
CA HIS A 114 15.08 8.20 -4.25
C HIS A 114 14.73 7.08 -5.24
N VAL A 115 13.55 7.10 -5.86
CA VAL A 115 13.07 6.01 -6.72
C VAL A 115 13.97 5.77 -7.92
N ALA A 116 14.48 6.84 -8.54
CA ALA A 116 15.40 6.71 -9.69
C ALA A 116 16.69 5.98 -9.29
N ALA A 117 17.26 6.33 -8.13
CA ALA A 117 18.47 5.68 -7.62
C ALA A 117 18.20 4.21 -7.25
N PHE A 118 17.03 3.89 -6.71
CA PHE A 118 16.63 2.52 -6.45
C PHE A 118 16.57 1.68 -7.73
N LEU A 119 15.88 2.17 -8.76
CA LEU A 119 15.75 1.48 -10.04
C LEU A 119 17.10 1.30 -10.77
N MET A 120 18.00 2.26 -10.62
CA MET A 120 19.38 2.13 -11.14
C MET A 120 20.17 1.05 -10.40
N GLN A 121 20.02 0.95 -9.08
CA GLN A 121 20.73 -0.02 -8.25
C GLN A 121 20.19 -1.45 -8.42
N TYR A 122 18.89 -1.59 -8.70
CA TYR A 122 18.20 -2.87 -8.83
C TYR A 122 17.46 -2.98 -10.17
N PRO A 123 18.20 -3.09 -11.30
CA PRO A 123 17.62 -3.06 -12.65
C PRO A 123 16.69 -4.24 -12.95
N ASP A 124 16.81 -5.34 -12.20
CA ASP A 124 15.98 -6.54 -12.36
C ASP A 124 14.68 -6.49 -11.54
N ILE A 125 14.44 -5.41 -10.76
CA ILE A 125 13.19 -5.19 -10.03
C ILE A 125 12.25 -4.31 -10.88
N THR A 126 11.03 -4.78 -11.10
CA THR A 126 9.93 -3.94 -11.58
C THR A 126 9.15 -3.45 -10.36
N LEU A 127 9.19 -2.14 -10.09
CA LEU A 127 8.48 -1.53 -8.98
C LEU A 127 7.08 -1.11 -9.42
N ASP A 128 6.04 -1.72 -8.82
CA ASP A 128 4.63 -1.43 -9.06
C ASP A 128 4.04 -0.82 -7.77
N ILE A 129 3.69 0.48 -7.82
CA ILE A 129 3.19 1.22 -6.66
C ILE A 129 1.77 1.67 -6.92
N ALA A 130 0.83 1.11 -6.17
CA ALA A 130 -0.54 1.59 -6.13
C ALA A 130 -0.69 2.64 -5.04
N LEU A 131 -1.19 3.83 -5.42
CA LEU A 131 -1.44 4.92 -4.48
C LEU A 131 -2.90 4.89 -4.05
N ASP A 132 -3.14 4.50 -2.81
CA ASP A 132 -4.45 4.48 -2.17
C ASP A 132 -4.31 4.86 -0.69
N ASN A 133 -5.15 5.81 -0.24
CA ASN A 133 -5.17 6.24 1.16
C ASN A 133 -6.01 5.31 2.07
N GLY A 134 -6.77 4.36 1.50
CA GLY A 134 -7.54 3.37 2.24
C GLY A 134 -6.66 2.30 2.89
N LEU A 135 -7.23 1.63 3.88
CA LEU A 135 -6.66 0.39 4.43
C LEU A 135 -7.07 -0.76 3.51
N SER A 136 -6.27 -1.01 2.48
CA SER A 136 -6.47 -2.15 1.58
C SER A 136 -6.08 -3.45 2.28
N ASP A 137 -6.78 -4.54 1.97
CA ASP A 137 -6.30 -5.88 2.27
C ASP A 137 -5.14 -6.23 1.34
N ILE A 138 -3.91 -5.85 1.75
CA ILE A 138 -2.71 -6.04 0.93
C ILE A 138 -2.49 -7.50 0.54
N ILE A 139 -2.93 -8.46 1.37
CA ILE A 139 -2.80 -9.90 1.08
C ILE A 139 -3.82 -10.30 0.01
N GLY A 140 -5.09 -9.96 0.20
CA GLY A 140 -6.17 -10.30 -0.73
C GLY A 140 -6.02 -9.63 -2.09
N GLU A 141 -5.39 -8.46 -2.15
CA GLU A 141 -5.14 -7.70 -3.38
C GLU A 141 -3.79 -8.04 -4.04
N GLY A 142 -2.99 -8.91 -3.43
CA GLY A 142 -1.73 -9.41 -4.01
C GLY A 142 -0.56 -8.43 -3.97
N PHE A 143 -0.53 -7.51 -3.00
CA PHE A 143 0.63 -6.66 -2.73
C PHE A 143 1.68 -7.40 -1.89
N ASP A 144 2.96 -7.10 -2.13
CA ASP A 144 4.08 -7.61 -1.33
C ASP A 144 4.18 -6.87 0.02
N ALA A 145 3.84 -5.58 0.05
CA ALA A 145 3.85 -4.74 1.25
C ALA A 145 2.95 -3.50 1.11
N GLY A 146 2.66 -2.87 2.25
CA GLY A 146 1.99 -1.57 2.31
C GLY A 146 2.80 -0.55 3.09
N ILE A 147 2.57 0.76 2.86
CA ILE A 147 3.22 1.84 3.60
C ILE A 147 2.15 2.76 4.18
N ARG A 148 2.10 2.88 5.51
CA ARG A 148 1.14 3.71 6.24
C ARG A 148 1.77 4.32 7.50
N LEU A 149 1.08 5.27 8.11
CA LEU A 149 1.42 5.76 9.45
C LEU A 149 1.28 4.65 10.51
N GLY A 150 2.15 4.65 11.50
CA GLY A 150 2.36 3.54 12.42
C GLY A 150 1.15 3.04 13.21
N GLN A 151 0.17 3.90 13.47
CA GLN A 151 -1.03 3.54 14.24
C GLN A 151 -2.09 2.79 13.40
N ALA A 152 -1.97 2.76 12.07
CA ALA A 152 -2.93 2.14 11.15
C ALA A 152 -2.66 0.66 10.88
N LEU A 153 -1.79 -0.01 11.66
CA LEU A 153 -1.31 -1.36 11.37
C LEU A 153 -2.24 -2.46 11.89
N GLN A 154 -2.47 -3.48 11.07
CA GLN A 154 -3.21 -4.68 11.45
C GLN A 154 -2.38 -5.57 12.39
N ARG A 155 -3.03 -6.27 13.34
CA ARG A 155 -2.37 -7.00 14.44
C ARG A 155 -1.41 -8.12 13.99
N ASP A 156 -1.61 -8.69 12.80
CA ASP A 156 -0.85 -9.85 12.30
C ASP A 156 0.23 -9.48 11.26
N MET A 157 0.54 -8.18 11.13
CA MET A 157 1.53 -7.66 10.19
C MET A 157 2.84 -7.32 10.88
N ILE A 158 3.94 -7.44 10.15
CA ILE A 158 5.23 -6.92 10.58
C ILE A 158 5.36 -5.50 10.07
N ALA A 159 5.66 -4.61 10.99
CA ALA A 159 5.90 -3.22 10.70
C ALA A 159 7.39 -2.88 10.83
N VAL A 160 7.93 -2.24 9.81
CA VAL A 160 9.29 -1.75 9.78
C VAL A 160 9.26 -0.25 9.53
N PRO A 161 9.86 0.60 10.39
CA PRO A 161 9.89 2.04 10.14
C PRO A 161 10.66 2.34 8.86
N LEU A 162 10.07 3.14 7.96
CA LEU A 162 10.66 3.42 6.63
C LEU A 162 11.31 4.80 6.53
N GLY A 163 11.23 5.62 7.54
CA GLY A 163 11.81 6.97 7.56
C GLY A 163 11.77 7.56 8.95
N THR A 164 11.95 8.86 9.00
CA THR A 164 11.82 9.65 10.22
C THR A 164 10.38 10.12 10.43
N SER A 165 10.11 10.61 11.62
CA SER A 165 8.81 11.18 11.97
C SER A 165 8.50 12.40 11.10
N GLN A 166 7.26 12.49 10.64
CA GLN A 166 6.79 13.55 9.76
C GLN A 166 5.87 14.50 10.56
N PRO A 167 6.32 15.72 10.87
CA PRO A 167 5.50 16.69 11.61
C PRO A 167 4.38 17.22 10.75
N MET A 168 3.22 17.45 11.38
CA MET A 168 2.09 18.16 10.78
C MET A 168 2.20 19.66 11.08
N VAL A 169 1.69 20.50 10.18
CA VAL A 169 1.61 21.94 10.33
C VAL A 169 0.27 22.46 9.81
N ALA A 170 -0.35 23.36 10.55
CA ALA A 170 -1.51 24.10 10.05
C ALA A 170 -1.02 25.21 9.12
N VAL A 171 -1.67 25.38 7.96
CA VAL A 171 -1.29 26.38 6.95
C VAL A 171 -2.52 27.07 6.39
N ALA A 172 -2.37 28.34 6.03
CA ALA A 172 -3.38 29.09 5.28
C ALA A 172 -2.74 30.13 4.36
N ALA A 173 -3.45 30.52 3.30
CA ALA A 173 -3.00 31.60 2.45
C ALA A 173 -3.11 32.97 3.17
N PRO A 174 -2.17 33.92 2.92
CA PRO A 174 -2.26 35.28 3.43
C PRO A 174 -3.61 35.97 3.10
N THR A 175 -4.13 35.69 1.91
CA THR A 175 -5.43 36.22 1.46
C THR A 175 -6.62 35.71 2.27
N TYR A 176 -6.53 34.49 2.81
CA TYR A 176 -7.53 33.97 3.74
C TYR A 176 -7.39 34.64 5.11
N LEU A 177 -6.20 34.72 5.65
CA LEU A 177 -5.91 35.28 6.97
C LEU A 177 -6.31 36.78 7.06
N ALA A 178 -6.09 37.54 5.98
CA ALA A 178 -6.39 38.97 5.92
C ALA A 178 -7.88 39.29 6.12
N ARG A 179 -8.78 38.31 5.94
CA ARG A 179 -10.24 38.46 6.08
C ARG A 179 -10.84 37.63 7.23
N SER A 180 -10.00 36.94 7.98
CA SER A 180 -10.40 36.05 9.06
C SER A 180 -10.04 36.61 10.43
N ALA A 181 -10.60 36.04 11.49
CA ALA A 181 -10.21 36.35 12.86
C ALA A 181 -8.71 35.96 13.10
N PRO A 182 -8.07 36.51 14.15
CA PRO A 182 -6.74 36.04 14.57
C PRO A 182 -6.74 34.53 14.87
N LEU A 183 -5.62 33.87 14.62
CA LEU A 183 -5.43 32.44 14.83
C LEU A 183 -4.10 32.21 15.59
N ASP A 184 -4.14 32.38 16.90
CA ASP A 184 -2.98 32.29 17.78
C ASP A 184 -2.95 31.01 18.60
N THR A 185 -4.12 30.41 18.87
CA THR A 185 -4.29 29.17 19.65
C THR A 185 -5.08 28.13 18.85
N PRO A 186 -4.94 26.81 19.17
CA PRO A 186 -5.73 25.76 18.53
C PRO A 186 -7.24 25.95 18.65
N GLU A 187 -7.72 26.55 19.72
CA GLU A 187 -9.15 26.83 19.98
C GLU A 187 -9.71 27.87 18.98
N ASP A 188 -8.89 28.78 18.47
CA ASP A 188 -9.31 29.79 17.50
C ASP A 188 -9.77 29.14 16.18
N LEU A 189 -9.29 27.91 15.86
CA LEU A 189 -9.74 27.12 14.71
C LEU A 189 -11.26 26.92 14.66
N LEU A 190 -11.94 26.98 15.79
CA LEU A 190 -13.41 26.85 15.87
C LEU A 190 -14.14 28.02 15.17
N ALA A 191 -13.45 29.15 14.99
CA ALA A 191 -13.96 30.32 14.26
C ALA A 191 -13.52 30.38 12.79
N HIS A 192 -12.77 29.36 12.32
CA HIS A 192 -12.23 29.34 10.97
C HIS A 192 -12.90 28.27 10.09
N ASP A 193 -12.91 28.50 8.77
CA ASP A 193 -13.18 27.47 7.78
C ASP A 193 -11.93 26.57 7.69
N CYS A 194 -12.02 25.31 8.13
CA CYS A 194 -10.95 24.33 8.04
C CYS A 194 -11.23 23.36 6.90
N ILE A 195 -10.19 22.98 6.15
CA ILE A 195 -10.30 22.02 5.06
C ILE A 195 -10.16 20.62 5.64
N HIS A 196 -11.26 19.86 5.68
CA HIS A 196 -11.24 18.51 6.18
C HIS A 196 -10.52 17.57 5.21
N GLN A 197 -9.64 16.72 5.74
CA GLN A 197 -9.09 15.63 4.98
C GLN A 197 -9.75 14.32 5.40
N ARG A 198 -10.28 13.57 4.43
CA ARG A 198 -10.81 12.24 4.64
C ARG A 198 -9.66 11.23 4.44
N LEU A 199 -9.51 10.28 5.36
CA LEU A 199 -8.41 9.31 5.30
C LEU A 199 -8.60 8.26 4.19
N SER A 200 -9.81 8.05 3.72
CA SER A 200 -10.14 7.25 2.54
C SER A 200 -11.46 7.72 1.95
N SER A 201 -11.84 7.29 0.76
CA SER A 201 -13.08 7.72 0.07
C SER A 201 -14.36 7.53 0.90
N ARG A 202 -14.37 6.63 1.87
CA ARG A 202 -15.48 6.34 2.79
C ARG A 202 -15.07 6.36 4.27
N GLY A 203 -13.84 6.78 4.56
CA GLY A 203 -13.26 6.77 5.90
C GLY A 203 -13.62 7.99 6.74
N PRO A 204 -13.17 8.01 8.00
CA PRO A 204 -13.30 9.16 8.89
C PRO A 204 -12.46 10.33 8.39
N TYR A 205 -12.73 11.51 8.93
CA TYR A 205 -11.88 12.67 8.75
C TYR A 205 -10.60 12.49 9.59
N MET A 206 -9.52 13.10 9.12
CA MET A 206 -8.28 13.21 9.87
C MET A 206 -8.51 14.11 11.10
N ASP A 207 -8.11 13.62 12.27
CA ASP A 207 -8.19 14.39 13.51
C ASP A 207 -7.21 15.57 13.50
N TRP A 208 -7.68 16.73 13.98
CA TRP A 208 -6.85 17.90 14.19
C TRP A 208 -6.31 17.89 15.62
N THR A 209 -5.16 17.25 15.80
CA THR A 209 -4.54 17.07 17.12
C THR A 209 -3.42 18.08 17.35
N PHE A 210 -3.39 18.65 18.54
CA PHE A 210 -2.39 19.63 18.97
C PHE A 210 -1.85 19.27 20.35
N ARG A 211 -0.65 19.71 20.66
CA ARG A 211 -0.03 19.58 21.97
C ARG A 211 -0.30 20.87 22.77
N ILE A 212 -1.08 20.78 23.81
CA ILE A 212 -1.37 21.89 24.75
C ILE A 212 -0.79 21.51 26.10
N GLY A 213 0.31 22.17 26.48
CA GLY A 213 1.10 21.74 27.65
C GLY A 213 1.66 20.33 27.47
N ASN A 214 1.28 19.41 28.35
CA ASN A 214 1.70 18.01 28.29
C ASN A 214 0.64 17.06 27.67
N ALA A 215 -0.50 17.59 27.25
CA ALA A 215 -1.59 16.79 26.68
C ALA A 215 -1.67 16.94 25.15
N THR A 216 -2.02 15.83 24.48
CA THR A 216 -2.47 15.87 23.07
C THR A 216 -3.98 16.03 23.07
N VAL A 217 -4.47 17.09 22.47
CA VAL A 217 -5.89 17.46 22.43
C VAL A 217 -6.36 17.49 20.97
N ALA A 218 -7.49 16.88 20.70
CA ALA A 218 -8.17 16.97 19.40
C ALA A 218 -9.12 18.17 19.39
N ILE A 219 -9.06 18.96 18.33
CA ILE A 219 -9.98 20.10 18.10
C ILE A 219 -10.98 19.67 17.02
N GLU A 220 -12.26 19.73 17.34
CA GLU A 220 -13.34 19.44 16.38
C GLU A 220 -13.58 20.65 15.48
N VAL A 221 -12.78 20.77 14.44
CA VAL A 221 -12.82 21.87 13.49
C VAL A 221 -14.08 21.82 12.61
N LYS A 222 -14.46 22.97 12.03
CA LYS A 222 -15.58 23.10 11.11
C LYS A 222 -15.09 23.57 9.75
N GLY A 223 -15.79 23.19 8.67
CA GLY A 223 -15.45 23.65 7.33
C GLY A 223 -16.36 23.06 6.28
N ARG A 224 -16.42 23.72 5.13
CA ARG A 224 -17.33 23.38 4.03
C ARG A 224 -16.68 22.58 2.90
N LEU A 225 -15.34 22.36 2.99
CA LEU A 225 -14.58 21.63 1.99
C LEU A 225 -13.99 20.36 2.62
N VAL A 226 -14.24 19.23 1.97
CA VAL A 226 -13.73 17.92 2.36
C VAL A 226 -12.99 17.34 1.17
N LEU A 227 -11.75 16.97 1.34
CA LEU A 227 -10.88 16.34 0.33
C LEU A 227 -10.30 15.03 0.89
N ASP A 228 -9.88 14.13 0.04
CA ASP A 228 -9.32 12.83 0.44
C ASP A 228 -7.85 12.67 0.04
N GLU A 229 -7.25 13.74 -0.51
CA GLU A 229 -5.87 13.74 -0.95
C GLU A 229 -5.15 15.02 -0.49
N MET A 230 -3.98 14.86 0.16
CA MET A 230 -3.25 15.97 0.79
C MET A 230 -2.77 17.04 -0.20
N ARG A 231 -2.40 16.63 -1.41
CA ARG A 231 -1.98 17.58 -2.45
C ARG A 231 -3.11 18.51 -2.87
N THR A 232 -4.32 18.00 -2.98
CA THR A 232 -5.50 18.81 -3.27
C THR A 232 -5.90 19.69 -2.09
N THR A 233 -5.74 19.19 -0.86
CA THR A 233 -5.91 19.95 0.37
C THR A 233 -4.97 21.16 0.43
N LEU A 234 -3.68 20.94 0.12
CA LEU A 234 -2.67 22.00 0.05
C LEU A 234 -3.00 23.03 -1.06
N SER A 235 -3.45 22.56 -2.22
CA SER A 235 -3.88 23.43 -3.32
C SER A 235 -5.06 24.30 -2.93
N ALA A 236 -6.07 23.74 -2.24
CA ALA A 236 -7.21 24.50 -1.75
C ALA A 236 -6.80 25.57 -0.70
N ALA A 237 -5.84 25.24 0.17
CA ALA A 237 -5.29 26.22 1.11
C ALA A 237 -4.62 27.39 0.40
N ARG A 238 -3.81 27.15 -0.67
CA ARG A 238 -3.21 28.20 -1.50
C ARG A 238 -4.25 29.12 -2.14
N LEU A 239 -5.38 28.56 -2.53
CA LEU A 239 -6.51 29.31 -3.11
C LEU A 239 -7.30 30.10 -2.05
N GLY A 240 -6.93 30.00 -0.77
CA GLY A 240 -7.60 30.72 0.33
C GLY A 240 -8.96 30.11 0.71
N CYS A 241 -9.17 28.83 0.50
CA CYS A 241 -10.41 28.15 0.88
C CYS A 241 -10.55 27.96 2.41
N GLY A 242 -9.47 28.07 3.17
CA GLY A 242 -9.48 27.87 4.62
C GLY A 242 -8.11 27.50 5.17
N VAL A 243 -8.09 27.06 6.43
CA VAL A 243 -6.92 26.48 7.09
C VAL A 243 -6.83 25.01 6.74
N ALA A 244 -5.63 24.52 6.43
CA ALA A 244 -5.37 23.11 6.19
C ALA A 244 -4.34 22.58 7.20
N LEU A 245 -4.51 21.33 7.66
CA LEU A 245 -3.50 20.61 8.44
C LEU A 245 -2.82 19.61 7.51
N VAL A 246 -1.52 19.78 7.27
CA VAL A 246 -0.75 19.00 6.28
C VAL A 246 0.60 18.57 6.84
N PHE A 247 1.21 17.54 6.26
CA PHE A 247 2.61 17.23 6.58
C PHE A 247 3.53 18.36 6.15
N ARG A 248 4.37 18.84 7.07
CA ARG A 248 5.24 20.01 6.87
C ARG A 248 6.09 19.94 5.59
N PRO A 249 6.72 18.82 5.23
CA PRO A 249 7.53 18.75 4.00
C PRO A 249 6.75 19.12 2.73
N PHE A 250 5.44 18.85 2.68
CA PHE A 250 4.60 19.20 1.53
C PHE A 250 4.32 20.70 1.42
N ALA A 251 4.25 21.40 2.55
CA ALA A 251 4.00 22.83 2.59
C ALA A 251 5.30 23.65 2.55
N GLN A 252 6.48 23.04 2.64
CA GLN A 252 7.75 23.73 2.85
C GLN A 252 8.06 24.77 1.76
N ALA A 253 7.84 24.41 0.49
CA ALA A 253 8.07 25.32 -0.63
C ALA A 253 7.11 26.52 -0.62
N ASP A 254 5.85 26.30 -0.25
CA ASP A 254 4.81 27.35 -0.16
C ASP A 254 5.06 28.26 1.03
N ILE A 255 5.50 27.71 2.15
CA ILE A 255 5.87 28.48 3.33
C ILE A 255 7.09 29.35 3.01
N ALA A 256 8.11 28.77 2.38
CA ALA A 256 9.34 29.49 1.99
C ALA A 256 9.07 30.64 0.99
N SER A 257 8.14 30.44 0.06
CA SER A 257 7.75 31.46 -0.93
C SER A 257 6.74 32.49 -0.38
N GLY A 258 6.18 32.27 0.80
CA GLY A 258 5.11 33.10 1.36
C GLY A 258 3.73 32.88 0.74
N ALA A 259 3.56 31.85 -0.12
CA ALA A 259 2.25 31.48 -0.65
C ALA A 259 1.33 30.95 0.44
N LEU A 260 1.92 30.32 1.47
CA LEU A 260 1.24 29.88 2.68
C LEU A 260 1.97 30.37 3.93
N VAL A 261 1.21 30.60 5.01
CA VAL A 261 1.73 30.93 6.34
C VAL A 261 1.60 29.69 7.22
N ALA A 262 2.70 29.32 7.88
CA ALA A 262 2.69 28.29 8.91
C ALA A 262 2.05 28.84 10.20
N LEU A 263 1.14 28.10 10.78
CA LEU A 263 0.32 28.49 11.92
C LEU A 263 0.45 27.44 13.02
N LEU A 264 0.28 27.88 14.26
CA LEU A 264 0.19 27.00 15.44
C LEU A 264 1.41 26.05 15.63
N GLU A 265 2.61 26.41 15.12
CA GLU A 265 3.79 25.55 15.15
C GLU A 265 4.20 25.15 16.57
N HIS A 266 3.98 26.03 17.56
CA HIS A 266 4.29 25.76 18.98
C HIS A 266 3.35 24.67 19.58
N TYR A 267 2.24 24.41 18.93
CA TYR A 267 1.26 23.41 19.33
C TYR A 267 1.33 22.12 18.50
N ALA A 268 2.35 21.95 17.68
CA ALA A 268 2.47 20.76 16.85
C ALA A 268 2.42 19.48 17.70
N ALA A 269 1.53 18.57 17.32
CA ALA A 269 1.44 17.23 17.94
C ALA A 269 2.73 16.43 17.70
N PRO A 270 3.03 15.42 18.50
CA PRO A 270 4.15 14.51 18.22
C PRO A 270 4.07 13.96 16.80
N ALA A 271 5.19 14.04 16.11
CA ALA A 271 5.26 13.58 14.74
C ALA A 271 5.18 12.06 14.65
N GLU A 272 4.46 11.54 13.65
CA GLU A 272 4.31 10.12 13.39
C GLU A 272 5.29 9.63 12.32
N THR A 273 5.64 8.33 12.39
CA THR A 273 6.55 7.68 11.45
C THR A 273 5.78 6.77 10.50
N PHE A 274 6.09 6.82 9.23
CA PHE A 274 5.59 5.84 8.26
C PHE A 274 6.28 4.51 8.45
N HIS A 275 5.48 3.44 8.41
CA HIS A 275 5.96 2.06 8.47
C HIS A 275 5.61 1.34 7.19
N LEU A 276 6.55 0.54 6.72
CA LEU A 276 6.27 -0.51 5.75
C LEU A 276 5.81 -1.74 6.52
N TYR A 277 4.69 -2.33 6.10
CA TYR A 277 4.10 -3.50 6.71
C TYR A 277 3.88 -4.61 5.69
N TYR A 278 4.10 -5.86 6.11
CA TYR A 278 3.98 -7.05 5.27
C TYR A 278 3.60 -8.28 6.11
N ALA A 279 3.08 -9.34 5.47
CA ALA A 279 2.33 -10.41 6.12
C ALA A 279 3.16 -11.51 6.81
N ASN A 280 4.47 -11.65 6.62
CA ASN A 280 5.18 -12.82 7.17
C ASN A 280 6.67 -12.59 7.45
N ARG A 281 7.11 -13.00 8.67
CA ARG A 281 8.51 -12.89 9.12
C ARG A 281 9.45 -13.92 8.52
N ALA A 282 8.98 -15.13 8.31
CA ALA A 282 9.89 -16.26 8.03
C ALA A 282 10.48 -16.21 6.61
N GLN A 283 9.91 -15.39 5.71
CA GLN A 283 10.14 -15.56 4.29
C GLN A 283 10.02 -14.23 3.51
N MET A 284 10.74 -13.18 3.97
CA MET A 284 10.81 -11.92 3.24
C MET A 284 11.50 -12.12 1.88
N PRO A 285 10.84 -11.85 0.73
CA PRO A 285 11.46 -11.91 -0.59
C PRO A 285 12.67 -10.98 -0.70
N GLY A 286 13.70 -11.39 -1.43
CA GLY A 286 14.92 -10.60 -1.63
C GLY A 286 14.63 -9.20 -2.20
N LYS A 287 13.68 -9.08 -3.13
CA LYS A 287 13.20 -7.79 -3.69
C LYS A 287 12.62 -6.85 -2.63
N LEU A 288 11.85 -7.38 -1.67
CA LEU A 288 11.27 -6.59 -0.59
C LEU A 288 12.33 -6.17 0.44
N ARG A 289 13.27 -7.06 0.76
CA ARG A 289 14.41 -6.74 1.62
C ARG A 289 15.26 -5.62 1.00
N ALA A 290 15.61 -5.73 -0.27
CA ALA A 290 16.35 -4.70 -1.00
C ALA A 290 15.65 -3.34 -0.96
N PHE A 291 14.32 -3.33 -1.12
CA PHE A 291 13.52 -2.12 -1.01
C PHE A 291 13.59 -1.52 0.40
N ILE A 292 13.36 -2.31 1.43
CA ILE A 292 13.39 -1.85 2.82
C ILE A 292 14.76 -1.28 3.16
N ASP A 293 15.83 -2.04 2.93
CA ASP A 293 17.21 -1.65 3.27
C ASP A 293 17.63 -0.37 2.56
N PHE A 294 17.28 -0.24 1.26
CA PHE A 294 17.59 0.94 0.46
C PHE A 294 16.90 2.19 0.99
N PHE A 295 15.56 2.14 1.13
CA PHE A 295 14.79 3.32 1.52
C PHE A 295 14.97 3.68 3.00
N GLN A 296 15.17 2.72 3.90
CA GLN A 296 15.53 3.03 5.28
C GLN A 296 16.86 3.80 5.37
N THR A 297 17.86 3.34 4.64
CA THR A 297 19.17 4.00 4.64
C THR A 297 19.09 5.43 4.10
N ARG A 298 18.42 5.62 2.96
CA ARG A 298 18.30 6.93 2.31
C ARG A 298 17.48 7.92 3.12
N ASN A 299 16.35 7.48 3.67
CA ASN A 299 15.46 8.34 4.45
C ASN A 299 16.04 8.75 5.82
N ARG A 300 16.97 7.97 6.38
CA ARG A 300 17.73 8.39 7.58
C ARG A 300 18.76 9.46 7.26
N GLN A 301 19.49 9.31 6.15
CA GLN A 301 20.51 10.27 5.73
C GLN A 301 19.94 11.64 5.33
N ALA A 302 18.71 11.69 4.83
CA ALA A 302 18.05 12.95 4.44
C ALA A 302 17.62 13.81 5.64
N THR A 303 17.78 13.33 6.87
CA THR A 303 17.34 14.02 8.11
C THR A 303 18.52 14.53 8.94
N GLU A 304 19.74 14.10 8.64
CA GLU A 304 20.99 14.64 9.16
C GLU A 304 21.47 15.82 8.32
#